data_37203f2653c8d3b2be5257a22525979b
#
_entry.id   37203f2653c8d3b2be5257a22525979b
#
_cell.length_a   1.000
_cell.length_b   1.000
_cell.length_c   1.000
_cell.angle_alpha   90.00
_cell.angle_beta   90.00
_cell.angle_gamma   90.00
#
_symmetry.space_group_name_H-M   'P 1'
#
loop_
_entity.id
_entity.type
_entity.pdbx_description
1 polymer ?
#
loop_
_entity_poly.entity_id
_entity_poly.type
_entity_poly.pdbx_seq_one_letter_code
_entity_poly.pdbx_strand_id
1 'polypeptide(L)'
;MSRDYSYLINTLKTWNFELSDKQINQLDTFYEMLIEKNKVMNLTAITEFDEVLVKHFADSLSICTIIPDDVKSVCDLGTGAGFPGIPMAIAYPDLQFTLIDSLNKRIKFLQEVVDALGLTNVTLVHARAEEAGRNKLYREQYDLVVSRAVANISTLSEYCLPLVKVGGYFISFKSGDIEDEIKQSGKAISKLGGKLQKPVLFNLPDTNISRSFLVIDKEKSTPKAYPRKAGTPSKEPLN
;
A
#
# COMPACT_ATOMS: atom_id res chain seq x y z
N MET A 1 18.45 24.24 -4.44
CA MET A 1 19.41 23.20 -3.95
C MET A 1 18.72 21.88 -4.11
N SER A 2 19.38 20.88 -4.72
CA SER A 2 18.85 19.53 -4.78
C SER A 2 18.80 18.95 -3.36
N ARG A 3 17.69 18.30 -2.99
CA ARG A 3 17.56 17.60 -1.70
C ARG A 3 18.49 16.41 -1.66
N ASP A 4 18.93 16.05 -0.45
CA ASP A 4 19.83 14.90 -0.26
C ASP A 4 19.03 13.59 -0.12
N TYR A 5 19.12 12.76 -1.13
CA TYR A 5 18.50 11.43 -1.19
C TYR A 5 19.45 10.30 -0.74
N SER A 6 20.63 10.62 -0.20
CA SER A 6 21.66 9.63 0.16
C SER A 6 21.15 8.56 1.10
N TYR A 7 20.34 8.92 2.10
CA TYR A 7 19.71 7.94 3.00
C TYR A 7 18.89 6.91 2.23
N LEU A 8 17.98 7.35 1.34
CA LEU A 8 17.12 6.45 0.57
C LEU A 8 17.93 5.55 -0.35
N ILE A 9 18.88 6.13 -1.09
CA ILE A 9 19.76 5.41 -2.01
C ILE A 9 20.56 4.33 -1.26
N ASN A 10 21.16 4.68 -0.13
CA ASN A 10 21.94 3.73 0.67
C ASN A 10 21.04 2.64 1.27
N THR A 11 19.87 3.00 1.79
CA THR A 11 18.88 2.05 2.30
C THR A 11 18.47 1.04 1.22
N LEU A 12 18.11 1.49 0.02
CA LEU A 12 17.70 0.62 -1.06
C LEU A 12 18.84 -0.31 -1.50
N LYS A 13 20.08 0.16 -1.53
CA LYS A 13 21.26 -0.69 -1.78
C LYS A 13 21.39 -1.84 -0.79
N THR A 14 21.10 -1.62 0.50
CA THR A 14 21.11 -2.72 1.50
C THR A 14 20.05 -3.77 1.20
N TRP A 15 19.00 -3.41 0.48
CA TRP A 15 17.91 -4.31 0.03
C TRP A 15 18.14 -4.83 -1.41
N ASN A 16 19.33 -4.65 -1.98
CA ASN A 16 19.67 -5.02 -3.37
C ASN A 16 18.69 -4.39 -4.39
N PHE A 17 18.26 -3.17 -4.15
CA PHE A 17 17.36 -2.43 -5.01
C PHE A 17 17.96 -1.07 -5.36
N GLU A 18 17.76 -0.62 -6.60
CA GLU A 18 18.29 0.67 -7.07
C GLU A 18 17.22 1.46 -7.81
N LEU A 19 17.27 2.77 -7.65
CA LEU A 19 16.48 3.73 -8.42
C LEU A 19 17.39 4.51 -9.38
N SER A 20 16.90 4.74 -10.58
CA SER A 20 17.54 5.64 -11.52
C SER A 20 17.39 7.10 -11.09
N ASP A 21 18.23 7.99 -11.64
CA ASP A 21 18.12 9.45 -11.40
C ASP A 21 16.74 9.99 -11.79
N LYS A 22 16.12 9.44 -12.83
CA LYS A 22 14.74 9.79 -13.22
C LYS A 22 13.75 9.48 -12.10
N GLN A 23 13.84 8.31 -11.48
CA GLN A 23 12.94 7.89 -10.41
C GLN A 23 13.16 8.71 -9.14
N ILE A 24 14.41 9.06 -8.81
CA ILE A 24 14.72 9.99 -7.71
C ILE A 24 14.10 11.37 -7.98
N ASN A 25 14.23 11.91 -9.19
CA ASN A 25 13.61 13.18 -9.56
C ASN A 25 12.07 13.12 -9.51
N GLN A 26 11.46 11.98 -9.85
CA GLN A 26 10.02 11.77 -9.69
C GLN A 26 9.60 11.77 -8.21
N LEU A 27 10.37 11.13 -7.32
CA LEU A 27 10.13 11.19 -5.87
C LEU A 27 10.26 12.61 -5.32
N ASP A 28 11.25 13.39 -5.80
CA ASP A 28 11.44 14.79 -5.41
C ASP A 28 10.25 15.67 -5.83
N THR A 29 9.81 15.52 -7.06
CA THR A 29 8.60 16.20 -7.56
C THR A 29 7.36 15.80 -6.76
N PHE A 30 7.21 14.51 -6.46
CA PHE A 30 6.09 14.04 -5.64
C PHE A 30 6.12 14.66 -4.23
N TYR A 31 7.31 14.74 -3.61
CA TYR A 31 7.46 15.41 -2.32
C TYR A 31 7.00 16.88 -2.39
N GLU A 32 7.45 17.64 -3.38
CA GLU A 32 7.06 19.05 -3.54
C GLU A 32 5.53 19.21 -3.66
N MET A 33 4.92 18.39 -4.52
CA MET A 33 3.47 18.40 -4.71
C MET A 33 2.71 18.00 -3.44
N LEU A 34 3.23 17.00 -2.71
CA LEU A 34 2.66 16.55 -1.43
C LEU A 34 2.66 17.69 -0.40
N ILE A 35 3.80 18.37 -0.20
CA ILE A 35 3.93 19.43 0.79
C ILE A 35 3.06 20.64 0.41
N GLU A 36 3.05 21.03 -0.85
CA GLU A 36 2.21 22.13 -1.30
C GLU A 36 0.71 21.82 -1.10
N LYS A 37 0.27 20.64 -1.50
CA LYS A 37 -1.12 20.22 -1.35
C LYS A 37 -1.52 20.03 0.11
N ASN A 38 -0.58 19.60 0.94
CA ASN A 38 -0.81 19.36 2.37
C ASN A 38 -1.23 20.63 3.13
N LYS A 39 -0.81 21.81 2.67
CA LYS A 39 -1.21 23.13 3.25
C LYS A 39 -2.72 23.32 3.26
N VAL A 40 -3.46 22.67 2.32
CA VAL A 40 -4.91 22.86 2.14
C VAL A 40 -5.72 21.57 2.32
N MET A 41 -5.09 20.39 2.34
CA MET A 41 -5.83 19.13 2.34
C MET A 41 -5.60 18.23 3.56
N ASN A 42 -4.61 18.51 4.41
CA ASN A 42 -4.20 17.64 5.51
C ASN A 42 -4.01 16.17 5.05
N LEU A 43 -3.13 15.96 4.07
CA LEU A 43 -2.84 14.66 3.49
C LEU A 43 -1.97 13.80 4.42
N THR A 44 -1.02 14.43 5.12
CA THR A 44 -0.10 13.78 6.05
C THR A 44 0.28 14.72 7.19
N ALA A 45 0.59 14.15 8.37
CA ALA A 45 1.19 14.89 9.48
C ALA A 45 2.72 15.02 9.35
N ILE A 46 3.34 14.27 8.43
CA ILE A 46 4.79 14.22 8.22
C ILE A 46 5.12 15.13 7.04
N THR A 47 5.82 16.24 7.30
CA THR A 47 6.09 17.29 6.28
C THR A 47 7.56 17.57 6.08
N GLU A 48 8.39 17.35 7.12
CA GLU A 48 9.83 17.53 7.01
C GLU A 48 10.44 16.52 6.05
N PHE A 49 11.33 16.98 5.16
CA PHE A 49 11.89 16.17 4.09
C PHE A 49 12.52 14.86 4.59
N ASP A 50 13.37 14.96 5.60
CA ASP A 50 14.08 13.80 6.16
C ASP A 50 13.07 12.77 6.76
N GLU A 51 11.99 13.25 7.37
CA GLU A 51 10.95 12.38 7.88
C GLU A 51 10.13 11.72 6.75
N VAL A 52 9.80 12.46 5.69
CA VAL A 52 9.11 11.91 4.51
C VAL A 52 9.99 10.88 3.82
N LEU A 53 11.29 11.16 3.69
CA LEU A 53 12.27 10.26 3.10
C LEU A 53 12.29 8.90 3.82
N VAL A 54 12.30 8.91 5.15
CA VAL A 54 12.34 7.70 5.99
C VAL A 54 10.96 7.05 6.10
N LYS A 55 9.96 7.80 6.62
CA LYS A 55 8.67 7.26 7.06
C LYS A 55 7.65 7.09 5.93
N HIS A 56 7.93 7.68 4.75
CA HIS A 56 7.07 7.53 3.59
C HIS A 56 7.78 6.83 2.43
N PHE A 57 8.92 7.33 1.93
CA PHE A 57 9.57 6.74 0.75
C PHE A 57 10.26 5.42 1.07
N ALA A 58 11.20 5.39 2.02
CA ALA A 58 11.89 4.16 2.39
C ALA A 58 10.89 3.11 2.94
N ASP A 59 9.94 3.52 3.79
CA ASP A 59 8.89 2.65 4.30
C ASP A 59 8.05 2.04 3.17
N SER A 60 7.63 2.83 2.17
CA SER A 60 6.87 2.32 1.01
C SER A 60 7.68 1.36 0.14
N LEU A 61 8.96 1.67 -0.08
CA LEU A 61 9.84 0.88 -0.93
C LEU A 61 10.44 -0.35 -0.23
N SER A 62 10.30 -0.46 1.10
CA SER A 62 10.74 -1.65 1.85
C SER A 62 10.11 -2.95 1.36
N ILE A 63 8.98 -2.88 0.66
CA ILE A 63 8.34 -4.04 0.02
C ILE A 63 9.25 -4.74 -1.00
N CYS A 64 10.28 -4.07 -1.53
CA CYS A 64 11.25 -4.66 -2.45
C CYS A 64 11.96 -5.88 -1.85
N THR A 65 11.97 -6.02 -0.53
CA THR A 65 12.56 -7.17 0.17
C THR A 65 11.71 -8.44 0.14
N ILE A 66 10.40 -8.31 -0.23
CA ILE A 66 9.44 -9.42 -0.15
C ILE A 66 8.46 -9.52 -1.32
N ILE A 67 8.47 -8.56 -2.24
CA ILE A 67 7.55 -8.59 -3.39
C ILE A 67 7.89 -9.82 -4.28
N PRO A 68 6.91 -10.68 -4.60
CA PRO A 68 7.16 -11.83 -5.47
C PRO A 68 7.45 -11.41 -6.92
N ASP A 69 8.35 -12.15 -7.58
CA ASP A 69 8.80 -11.86 -8.96
C ASP A 69 7.70 -12.02 -10.02
N ASP A 70 6.67 -12.80 -9.74
CA ASP A 70 5.57 -13.09 -10.66
C ASP A 70 4.44 -12.06 -10.64
N VAL A 71 4.51 -11.06 -9.76
CA VAL A 71 3.54 -9.95 -9.67
C VAL A 71 3.59 -9.11 -10.95
N LYS A 72 2.41 -8.83 -11.53
CA LYS A 72 2.22 -7.94 -12.68
C LYS A 72 1.25 -6.81 -12.37
N SER A 73 0.28 -7.05 -11.51
CA SER A 73 -0.77 -6.12 -11.15
C SER A 73 -0.84 -5.89 -9.64
N VAL A 74 -0.81 -4.63 -9.23
CA VAL A 74 -0.81 -4.20 -7.83
C VAL A 74 -2.00 -3.29 -7.58
N CYS A 75 -2.74 -3.54 -6.48
CA CYS A 75 -3.74 -2.62 -5.99
C CYS A 75 -3.30 -2.03 -4.64
N ASP A 76 -3.24 -0.72 -4.53
CA ASP A 76 -3.09 -0.01 -3.26
C ASP A 76 -4.46 0.44 -2.75
N LEU A 77 -4.96 -0.23 -1.73
CA LEU A 77 -6.28 0.04 -1.18
C LEU A 77 -6.21 0.98 0.02
N GLY A 78 -6.90 2.11 -0.10
CA GLY A 78 -6.83 3.19 0.88
C GLY A 78 -5.53 3.98 0.74
N THR A 79 -5.13 4.27 -0.50
CA THR A 79 -3.85 4.87 -0.85
C THR A 79 -3.56 6.22 -0.17
N GLY A 80 -4.59 6.94 0.26
CA GLY A 80 -4.47 8.20 0.97
C GLY A 80 -3.76 9.29 0.15
N ALA A 81 -2.60 9.71 0.63
CA ALA A 81 -1.74 10.65 -0.08
C ALA A 81 -0.89 9.98 -1.20
N GLY A 82 -1.15 8.71 -1.51
CA GLY A 82 -0.42 7.96 -2.53
C GLY A 82 0.61 6.98 -1.96
N PHE A 83 0.49 6.60 -0.68
CA PHE A 83 1.44 5.70 -0.03
C PHE A 83 0.81 4.36 0.37
N PRO A 84 1.43 3.23 -0.01
CA PRO A 84 2.74 3.09 -0.67
C PRO A 84 2.69 3.20 -2.20
N GLY A 85 1.51 3.34 -2.83
CA GLY A 85 1.27 3.14 -4.26
C GLY A 85 2.11 4.00 -5.20
N ILE A 86 2.24 5.31 -4.99
CA ILE A 86 3.02 6.20 -5.88
C ILE A 86 4.53 5.88 -5.84
N PRO A 87 5.20 5.77 -4.66
CA PRO A 87 6.59 5.34 -4.63
C PRO A 87 6.83 3.98 -5.29
N MET A 88 5.92 3.01 -5.08
CA MET A 88 5.99 1.71 -5.74
C MET A 88 5.83 1.84 -7.26
N ALA A 89 4.88 2.63 -7.75
CA ALA A 89 4.66 2.82 -9.19
C ALA A 89 5.85 3.50 -9.88
N ILE A 90 6.55 4.40 -9.19
CA ILE A 90 7.79 5.00 -9.65
C ILE A 90 8.90 3.95 -9.71
N ALA A 91 9.03 3.12 -8.67
CA ALA A 91 10.10 2.13 -8.55
C ALA A 91 9.94 0.93 -9.50
N TYR A 92 8.70 0.56 -9.83
CA TYR A 92 8.35 -0.60 -10.64
C TYR A 92 7.56 -0.19 -11.90
N PRO A 93 8.18 0.43 -12.91
CA PRO A 93 7.49 0.96 -14.09
C PRO A 93 6.82 -0.14 -14.95
N ASP A 94 7.27 -1.38 -14.84
CA ASP A 94 6.73 -2.52 -15.58
C ASP A 94 5.49 -3.16 -14.93
N LEU A 95 5.18 -2.82 -13.67
CA LEU A 95 3.99 -3.28 -12.96
C LEU A 95 2.83 -2.31 -13.18
N GLN A 96 1.60 -2.85 -13.27
CA GLN A 96 0.39 -2.04 -13.36
C GLN A 96 -0.20 -1.78 -11.99
N PHE A 97 -0.42 -0.53 -11.65
CA PHE A 97 -0.95 -0.09 -10.35
C PHE A 97 -2.38 0.41 -10.47
N THR A 98 -3.22 -0.01 -9.53
CA THR A 98 -4.54 0.60 -9.29
C THR A 98 -4.57 1.15 -7.88
N LEU A 99 -4.70 2.47 -7.74
CA LEU A 99 -4.77 3.13 -6.45
C LEU A 99 -6.22 3.50 -6.15
N ILE A 100 -6.75 2.99 -5.06
CA ILE A 100 -8.15 3.15 -4.65
C ILE A 100 -8.24 3.98 -3.37
N ASP A 101 -9.04 5.03 -3.37
CA ASP A 101 -9.39 5.78 -2.15
C ASP A 101 -10.86 6.20 -2.16
N SER A 102 -11.47 6.25 -0.98
CA SER A 102 -12.87 6.64 -0.79
C SER A 102 -13.10 8.16 -0.84
N LEU A 103 -12.05 8.97 -0.81
CA LEU A 103 -12.12 10.42 -0.84
C LEU A 103 -11.73 10.96 -2.21
N ASN A 104 -12.73 11.42 -2.98
CA ASN A 104 -12.52 11.96 -4.32
C ASN A 104 -11.48 13.09 -4.40
N LYS A 105 -11.36 13.90 -3.34
CA LYS A 105 -10.34 14.94 -3.28
C LYS A 105 -8.91 14.41 -3.31
N ARG A 106 -8.66 13.23 -2.72
CA ARG A 106 -7.37 12.54 -2.77
C ARG A 106 -7.09 11.99 -4.16
N ILE A 107 -8.09 11.36 -4.78
CA ILE A 107 -7.98 10.87 -6.17
C ILE A 107 -7.66 12.00 -7.15
N LYS A 108 -8.29 13.19 -7.00
CA LYS A 108 -7.96 14.37 -7.82
C LYS A 108 -6.52 14.82 -7.62
N PHE A 109 -6.04 14.87 -6.38
CA PHE A 109 -4.63 15.19 -6.11
C PHE A 109 -3.69 14.15 -6.74
N LEU A 110 -3.99 12.86 -6.58
CA LEU A 110 -3.18 11.81 -7.18
C LEU A 110 -3.18 11.86 -8.71
N GLN A 111 -4.26 12.32 -9.34
CA GLN A 111 -4.28 12.54 -10.79
C GLN A 111 -3.29 13.65 -11.18
N GLU A 112 -3.28 14.78 -10.44
CA GLU A 112 -2.28 15.83 -10.65
C GLU A 112 -0.84 15.29 -10.53
N VAL A 113 -0.59 14.41 -9.54
CA VAL A 113 0.71 13.75 -9.33
C VAL A 113 1.06 12.82 -10.49
N VAL A 114 0.17 11.91 -10.86
CA VAL A 114 0.38 10.94 -11.95
C VAL A 114 0.71 11.65 -13.25
N ASP A 115 -0.02 12.71 -13.58
CA ASP A 115 0.19 13.52 -14.79
C ASP A 115 1.55 14.25 -14.74
N ALA A 116 1.88 14.89 -13.62
CA ALA A 116 3.13 15.63 -13.46
C ALA A 116 4.37 14.71 -13.51
N LEU A 117 4.27 13.50 -12.96
CA LEU A 117 5.34 12.51 -12.96
C LEU A 117 5.43 11.71 -14.26
N GLY A 118 4.43 11.83 -15.15
CA GLY A 118 4.36 11.07 -16.40
C GLY A 118 4.23 9.55 -16.15
N LEU A 119 3.52 9.13 -15.09
CA LEU A 119 3.32 7.71 -14.79
C LEU A 119 2.24 7.14 -15.70
N THR A 120 2.61 6.20 -16.56
CA THR A 120 1.70 5.54 -17.52
C THR A 120 1.15 4.22 -16.99
N ASN A 121 1.65 3.76 -15.85
CA ASN A 121 1.34 2.48 -15.22
C ASN A 121 0.39 2.60 -14.02
N VAL A 122 -0.28 3.75 -13.83
CA VAL A 122 -1.16 4.01 -12.70
C VAL A 122 -2.58 4.29 -13.17
N THR A 123 -3.53 3.57 -12.58
CA THR A 123 -4.98 3.83 -12.68
C THR A 123 -5.51 4.28 -11.33
N LEU A 124 -6.28 5.36 -11.30
CA LEU A 124 -6.86 5.91 -10.09
C LEU A 124 -8.36 5.60 -10.01
N VAL A 125 -8.83 5.14 -8.85
CA VAL A 125 -10.21 4.73 -8.65
C VAL A 125 -10.80 5.38 -7.39
N HIS A 126 -11.85 6.16 -7.56
CA HIS A 126 -12.66 6.68 -6.45
C HIS A 126 -13.72 5.63 -6.10
N ALA A 127 -13.50 4.88 -5.03
CA ALA A 127 -14.45 3.88 -4.52
C ALA A 127 -14.22 3.60 -3.04
N ARG A 128 -15.25 3.15 -2.34
CA ARG A 128 -15.09 2.49 -1.05
C ARG A 128 -14.55 1.08 -1.25
N ALA A 129 -13.79 0.57 -0.26
CA ALA A 129 -13.23 -0.78 -0.30
C ALA A 129 -14.30 -1.85 -0.55
N GLU A 130 -15.44 -1.72 0.12
CA GLU A 130 -16.55 -2.66 0.00
C GLU A 130 -17.21 -2.63 -1.40
N GLU A 131 -17.25 -1.48 -2.03
CA GLU A 131 -17.76 -1.30 -3.40
C GLU A 131 -16.77 -1.92 -4.40
N ALA A 132 -15.49 -1.60 -4.28
CA ALA A 132 -14.43 -2.16 -5.12
C ALA A 132 -14.39 -3.69 -5.02
N GLY A 133 -14.43 -4.26 -3.81
CA GLY A 133 -14.41 -5.70 -3.58
C GLY A 133 -15.65 -6.46 -4.10
N ARG A 134 -16.75 -5.75 -4.41
CA ARG A 134 -17.96 -6.31 -5.05
C ARG A 134 -18.02 -6.09 -6.55
N ASN A 135 -17.26 -5.13 -7.06
CA ASN A 135 -17.24 -4.79 -8.48
C ASN A 135 -16.43 -5.82 -9.27
N LYS A 136 -17.04 -6.43 -10.29
CA LYS A 136 -16.40 -7.43 -11.15
C LYS A 136 -15.13 -6.94 -11.86
N LEU A 137 -14.97 -5.63 -12.04
CA LEU A 137 -13.77 -5.04 -12.66
C LEU A 137 -12.54 -5.13 -11.75
N TYR A 138 -12.73 -5.24 -10.43
CA TYR A 138 -11.65 -5.22 -9.45
C TYR A 138 -11.56 -6.49 -8.62
N ARG A 139 -12.71 -7.18 -8.43
CA ARG A 139 -12.79 -8.38 -7.60
C ARG A 139 -11.92 -9.51 -8.16
N GLU A 140 -10.99 -9.99 -7.33
CA GLU A 140 -10.07 -11.09 -7.65
C GLU A 140 -9.28 -10.87 -8.96
N GLN A 141 -8.83 -9.62 -9.19
CA GLN A 141 -8.09 -9.23 -10.39
C GLN A 141 -6.60 -8.99 -10.16
N TYR A 142 -6.17 -8.74 -8.91
CA TYR A 142 -4.81 -8.28 -8.64
C TYR A 142 -3.93 -9.42 -8.13
N ASP A 143 -2.68 -9.47 -8.63
CA ASP A 143 -1.63 -10.37 -8.13
C ASP A 143 -1.26 -10.02 -6.69
N LEU A 144 -1.15 -8.71 -6.44
CA LEU A 144 -0.80 -8.16 -5.16
C LEU A 144 -1.77 -7.05 -4.76
N VAL A 145 -2.29 -7.13 -3.55
CA VAL A 145 -2.97 -6.00 -2.91
C VAL A 145 -2.12 -5.53 -1.75
N VAL A 146 -1.89 -4.23 -1.65
CA VAL A 146 -1.19 -3.61 -0.52
C VAL A 146 -2.12 -2.65 0.21
N SER A 147 -1.87 -2.45 1.50
CA SER A 147 -2.54 -1.41 2.28
C SER A 147 -1.66 -1.00 3.46
N ARG A 148 -1.63 0.31 3.77
CA ARG A 148 -0.86 0.89 4.86
C ARG A 148 -1.74 1.73 5.78
N ALA A 149 -1.68 1.47 7.10
CA ALA A 149 -2.25 2.32 8.16
C ALA A 149 -3.77 2.59 8.08
N VAL A 150 -4.58 1.64 7.56
CA VAL A 150 -6.02 1.88 7.34
C VAL A 150 -6.88 1.35 8.50
N ALA A 151 -6.66 0.10 8.95
CA ALA A 151 -7.48 -0.56 9.98
C ALA A 151 -6.75 -1.77 10.60
N ASN A 152 -7.39 -2.46 11.56
CA ASN A 152 -6.91 -3.75 12.03
C ASN A 152 -6.96 -4.81 10.93
N ILE A 153 -6.16 -5.89 11.09
CA ILE A 153 -5.98 -6.89 10.01
C ILE A 153 -7.26 -7.67 9.69
N SER A 154 -8.16 -7.91 10.67
CA SER A 154 -9.45 -8.57 10.39
C SER A 154 -10.31 -7.74 9.43
N THR A 155 -10.41 -6.43 9.68
CA THR A 155 -11.12 -5.49 8.80
C THR A 155 -10.42 -5.34 7.46
N LEU A 156 -9.08 -5.16 7.46
CA LEU A 156 -8.30 -5.05 6.22
C LEU A 156 -8.41 -6.30 5.35
N SER A 157 -8.42 -7.49 5.96
CA SER A 157 -8.59 -8.73 5.21
C SER A 157 -9.93 -8.77 4.48
N GLU A 158 -11.02 -8.28 5.11
CA GLU A 158 -12.32 -8.21 4.45
C GLU A 158 -12.36 -7.19 3.31
N TYR A 159 -11.57 -6.13 3.38
CA TYR A 159 -11.45 -5.14 2.32
C TYR A 159 -10.54 -5.59 1.18
N CYS A 160 -9.40 -6.19 1.50
CA CYS A 160 -8.32 -6.46 0.54
C CYS A 160 -8.44 -7.82 -0.13
N LEU A 161 -8.74 -8.91 0.62
CA LEU A 161 -8.78 -10.26 0.05
C LEU A 161 -9.80 -10.45 -1.09
N PRO A 162 -10.96 -9.76 -1.10
CA PRO A 162 -11.86 -9.80 -2.27
C PRO A 162 -11.26 -9.24 -3.56
N LEU A 163 -10.18 -8.46 -3.49
CA LEU A 163 -9.50 -7.88 -4.66
C LEU A 163 -8.36 -8.78 -5.17
N VAL A 164 -7.79 -9.61 -4.29
CA VAL A 164 -6.67 -10.51 -4.61
C VAL A 164 -7.17 -11.70 -5.43
N LYS A 165 -6.55 -12.01 -6.56
CA LYS A 165 -6.81 -13.23 -7.33
C LYS A 165 -6.37 -14.47 -6.55
N VAL A 166 -6.95 -15.62 -6.79
CA VAL A 166 -6.48 -16.89 -6.21
C VAL A 166 -5.05 -17.17 -6.69
N GLY A 167 -4.16 -17.46 -5.76
CA GLY A 167 -2.71 -17.59 -5.99
C GLY A 167 -1.94 -16.27 -5.83
N GLY A 168 -2.62 -15.14 -5.61
CA GLY A 168 -1.97 -13.85 -5.32
C GLY A 168 -1.82 -13.58 -3.82
N TYR A 169 -1.45 -12.33 -3.49
CA TYR A 169 -1.02 -11.95 -2.15
C TYR A 169 -1.71 -10.67 -1.66
N PHE A 170 -2.01 -10.62 -0.37
CA PHE A 170 -2.27 -9.37 0.32
C PHE A 170 -1.12 -9.09 1.28
N ILE A 171 -0.47 -7.93 1.17
CA ILE A 171 0.60 -7.49 2.06
C ILE A 171 0.15 -6.22 2.79
N SER A 172 0.00 -6.34 4.12
CA SER A 172 -0.31 -5.20 4.99
C SER A 172 0.95 -4.65 5.62
N PHE A 173 1.19 -3.36 5.42
CA PHE A 173 2.25 -2.60 6.11
C PHE A 173 1.79 -2.25 7.52
N LYS A 174 2.55 -2.66 8.52
CA LYS A 174 2.24 -2.45 9.94
C LYS A 174 3.41 -1.84 10.70
N SER A 175 3.09 -1.22 11.82
CA SER A 175 4.05 -0.68 12.79
C SER A 175 3.64 -1.06 14.20
N GLY A 176 4.61 -1.16 15.11
CA GLY A 176 4.38 -1.51 16.50
C GLY A 176 4.13 -3.00 16.73
N ASP A 177 3.57 -3.30 17.90
CA ASP A 177 3.23 -4.66 18.28
C ASP A 177 1.98 -5.14 17.54
N ILE A 178 2.10 -6.28 16.87
CA ILE A 178 1.05 -6.88 16.03
C ILE A 178 0.59 -8.25 16.52
N GLU A 179 1.12 -8.75 17.64
CA GLU A 179 0.85 -10.12 18.09
C GLU A 179 -0.63 -10.37 18.40
N ASP A 180 -1.26 -9.45 19.12
CA ASP A 180 -2.67 -9.60 19.47
C ASP A 180 -3.58 -9.44 18.25
N GLU A 181 -3.22 -8.56 17.33
CA GLU A 181 -3.93 -8.37 16.06
C GLU A 181 -3.87 -9.64 15.20
N ILE A 182 -2.72 -10.30 15.15
CA ILE A 182 -2.53 -11.59 14.45
C ILE A 182 -3.39 -12.69 15.08
N LYS A 183 -3.35 -12.84 16.43
CA LYS A 183 -4.13 -13.87 17.13
C LYS A 183 -5.63 -13.77 16.84
N GLN A 184 -6.16 -12.56 16.75
CA GLN A 184 -7.58 -12.30 16.51
C GLN A 184 -8.00 -12.45 15.06
N SER A 185 -7.08 -12.35 14.11
CA SER A 185 -7.41 -12.26 12.68
C SER A 185 -7.49 -13.61 11.93
N GLY A 186 -6.94 -14.68 12.48
CA GLY A 186 -6.78 -15.95 11.78
C GLY A 186 -8.08 -16.53 11.21
N LYS A 187 -9.18 -16.48 11.97
CA LYS A 187 -10.49 -16.95 11.49
C LYS A 187 -11.04 -16.07 10.37
N ALA A 188 -10.90 -14.74 10.50
CA ALA A 188 -11.33 -13.79 9.47
C ALA A 188 -10.60 -14.04 8.14
N ILE A 189 -9.27 -14.16 8.19
CA ILE A 189 -8.43 -14.43 7.03
C ILE A 189 -8.83 -15.74 6.34
N SER A 190 -8.94 -16.83 7.11
CA SER A 190 -9.34 -18.14 6.58
C SER A 190 -10.73 -18.13 5.95
N LYS A 191 -11.70 -17.45 6.58
CA LYS A 191 -13.07 -17.31 6.07
C LYS A 191 -13.14 -16.54 4.74
N LEU A 192 -12.19 -15.64 4.51
CA LEU A 192 -12.08 -14.85 3.29
C LEU A 192 -11.24 -15.52 2.20
N GLY A 193 -10.77 -16.75 2.45
CA GLY A 193 -9.98 -17.53 1.51
C GLY A 193 -8.49 -17.29 1.55
N GLY A 194 -8.00 -16.62 2.61
CA GLY A 194 -6.59 -16.34 2.81
C GLY A 194 -5.91 -17.29 3.81
N LYS A 195 -4.57 -17.27 3.81
CA LYS A 195 -3.70 -17.92 4.79
C LYS A 195 -2.58 -16.97 5.18
N LEU A 196 -2.52 -16.62 6.46
CA LEU A 196 -1.48 -15.76 7.00
C LEU A 196 -0.16 -16.52 7.07
N GLN A 197 0.89 -15.91 6.52
CA GLN A 197 2.27 -16.36 6.62
C GLN A 197 2.92 -15.86 7.92
N LYS A 198 4.14 -16.34 8.22
CA LYS A 198 4.93 -15.80 9.32
C LYS A 198 5.19 -14.30 9.07
N PRO A 199 4.92 -13.42 10.03
CA PRO A 199 5.21 -12.00 9.88
C PRO A 199 6.67 -11.73 9.59
N VAL A 200 6.94 -10.78 8.70
CA VAL A 200 8.28 -10.29 8.43
C VAL A 200 8.50 -9.05 9.29
N LEU A 201 9.36 -9.15 10.30
CA LEU A 201 9.69 -8.06 11.21
C LEU A 201 11.03 -7.46 10.82
N PHE A 202 11.12 -6.13 10.74
CA PHE A 202 12.35 -5.41 10.41
C PHE A 202 12.35 -4.01 11.01
N ASN A 203 13.52 -3.39 11.05
CA ASN A 203 13.65 -1.95 11.31
C ASN A 203 14.01 -1.24 10.00
N LEU A 204 13.53 -0.03 9.82
CA LEU A 204 14.05 0.83 8.76
C LEU A 204 15.54 1.08 9.04
N PRO A 205 16.44 0.89 8.07
CA PRO A 205 17.88 1.03 8.25
C PRO A 205 18.29 2.35 8.92
N ASP A 206 19.29 2.29 9.79
CA ASP A 206 19.82 3.41 10.55
C ASP A 206 18.79 4.15 11.43
N THR A 207 17.69 3.46 11.78
CA THR A 207 16.64 3.99 12.66
C THR A 207 16.19 2.97 13.69
N ASN A 208 15.47 3.44 14.74
CA ASN A 208 14.77 2.60 15.70
C ASN A 208 13.29 2.39 15.31
N ILE A 209 12.93 2.62 14.04
CA ILE A 209 11.56 2.52 13.57
C ILE A 209 11.27 1.07 13.15
N SER A 210 10.57 0.35 14.01
CA SER A 210 10.13 -1.02 13.74
C SER A 210 8.96 -1.04 12.75
N ARG A 211 9.02 -2.01 11.83
CA ARG A 211 8.01 -2.27 10.81
C ARG A 211 7.74 -3.77 10.70
N SER A 212 6.59 -4.09 10.17
CA SER A 212 6.28 -5.47 9.82
C SER A 212 5.42 -5.56 8.57
N PHE A 213 5.63 -6.65 7.83
CA PHE A 213 4.70 -7.08 6.81
C PHE A 213 3.88 -8.27 7.29
N LEU A 214 2.56 -8.16 7.15
CA LEU A 214 1.67 -9.30 7.26
C LEU A 214 1.34 -9.76 5.85
N VAL A 215 1.90 -10.89 5.45
CA VAL A 215 1.72 -11.51 4.14
C VAL A 215 0.60 -12.53 4.24
N ILE A 216 -0.43 -12.40 3.42
CA ILE A 216 -1.58 -13.31 3.36
C ILE A 216 -1.68 -13.86 1.94
N ASP A 217 -1.47 -15.15 1.79
CA ASP A 217 -1.68 -15.87 0.53
C ASP A 217 -3.17 -16.02 0.27
N LYS A 218 -3.60 -15.82 -0.96
CA LYS A 218 -4.96 -16.08 -1.39
C LYS A 218 -5.11 -17.51 -1.89
N GLU A 219 -5.54 -18.44 -1.02
CA GLU A 219 -5.66 -19.84 -1.36
C GLU A 219 -6.98 -20.19 -2.06
N LYS A 220 -8.07 -19.45 -1.75
CA LYS A 220 -9.43 -19.74 -2.24
C LYS A 220 -10.15 -18.43 -2.57
N SER A 221 -11.13 -18.51 -3.48
CA SER A 221 -12.01 -17.37 -3.77
C SER A 221 -12.74 -16.89 -2.52
N THR A 222 -12.83 -15.59 -2.36
CA THR A 222 -13.61 -14.98 -1.27
C THR A 222 -15.11 -15.24 -1.48
N PRO A 223 -15.83 -15.74 -0.47
CA PRO A 223 -17.27 -15.99 -0.61
C PRO A 223 -18.03 -14.73 -1.04
N LYS A 224 -19.07 -14.89 -1.87
CA LYS A 224 -19.86 -13.77 -2.44
C LYS A 224 -20.54 -12.86 -1.39
N ALA A 225 -20.71 -13.36 -0.16
CA ALA A 225 -21.22 -12.56 0.96
C ALA A 225 -20.27 -11.42 1.37
N TYR A 226 -18.97 -11.53 1.01
CA TYR A 226 -17.92 -10.57 1.38
C TYR A 226 -17.41 -9.78 0.16
N PRO A 227 -16.98 -8.52 0.39
CA PRO A 227 -17.07 -7.77 1.63
C PRO A 227 -18.54 -7.50 2.00
N ARG A 228 -18.84 -7.35 3.31
CA ARG A 228 -20.16 -6.93 3.79
C ARG A 228 -20.48 -5.50 3.37
N LYS A 229 -21.69 -5.01 3.69
CA LYS A 229 -22.10 -3.64 3.34
C LYS A 229 -21.14 -2.60 3.91
N ALA A 230 -21.04 -1.46 3.23
CA ALA A 230 -20.17 -0.35 3.62
C ALA A 230 -20.34 0.02 5.12
N GLY A 231 -19.21 0.13 5.82
CA GLY A 231 -19.12 0.43 7.24
C GLY A 231 -19.33 -0.77 8.18
N THR A 232 -19.87 -1.92 7.73
CA THR A 232 -20.02 -3.11 8.57
C THR A 232 -18.67 -3.71 8.98
N PRO A 233 -17.69 -3.88 8.08
CA PRO A 233 -16.41 -4.49 8.46
C PRO A 233 -15.65 -3.74 9.56
N SER A 234 -15.75 -2.41 9.58
CA SER A 234 -15.08 -1.59 10.60
C SER A 234 -15.81 -1.55 11.94
N LYS A 235 -17.15 -1.65 11.93
CA LYS A 235 -17.97 -1.64 13.15
C LYS A 235 -18.01 -3.00 13.84
N GLU A 236 -18.00 -4.04 13.05
CA GLU A 236 -18.14 -5.45 13.47
C GLU A 236 -17.08 -6.29 12.75
N PRO A 237 -15.77 -6.16 13.10
CA PRO A 237 -14.72 -6.97 12.49
C PRO A 237 -15.04 -8.46 12.58
N LEU A 238 -14.66 -9.22 11.54
CA LEU A 238 -14.76 -10.68 11.56
C LEU A 238 -13.81 -11.25 12.63
N ASN A 239 -14.31 -12.19 13.43
CA ASN A 239 -13.58 -12.90 14.48
C ASN A 239 -13.57 -14.41 14.21
#